data_b9e2f36fa6a5804dcd148ab85ab32c4d
#
_entry.id   b9e2f36fa6a5804dcd148ab85ab32c4d
#
_cell.length_a   1.000
_cell.length_b   1.000
_cell.length_c   1.000
_cell.angle_alpha   90.00
_cell.angle_beta   90.00
_cell.angle_gamma   90.00
#
_symmetry.space_group_name_H-M   'P 1'
#
loop_
_entity.id
_entity.type
_entity.pdbx_description
1 polymer ?
#
loop_
_entity_poly.entity_id
_entity_poly.type
_entity_poly.pdbx_seq_one_letter_code
_entity_poly.pdbx_strand_id
1 'polypeptide(L)'
;VKLELIRNFCIIAHIDHGKSTLADRMLEITGTVAKRDLQDQLLDGMDLERERGITIKSHPVRMHYDPGDGNTYELNLIDTPGHVDFSYEVSRSLCACEGAVLLIDATQGVQAQTVANINLAIAQNLKIIPVINKIDLPAANLELCFEQMEEVLAIPREEALKVSGKTGEGVAELLNEIIRRIPPPEESSEKGTAALIFDSQYDTFRGVVNFVRVRRGTFRRGTKIRLFSNGITSEIKEVGFFNPRMLPCDELRAGSVGYLIPNLKSPADTRIGDTVTDSDDPAASPLPGFREVRPMVFSGIYPIDTDEYDQLKASMGKLQLNDAAFVYQAESSAALGFGFRCGFLGLLHMEIVQERLRREYNMDILATYPSVIYHVYLKSGELLNVDNPVYLPDPSAIDRIEEPFIKSHIMTPTTYIGDVMNLVMSKRGVCTETASADAGHVIITAELPMHEILIDFHDKLKSMTRGYGSMDYEPAGYRAGKMVKLDILVNGEPVDAFSSIVHADFAYERGRQIAERLKEAIPPQMFQIAIQAAVGGKVIARETIRQLRKNVLAKCYGGDITRKRKLLEKQKEGKKRMKLIGQVNIPQEAFVAVLKAQEFNQ
;
A
#
# COMPACT_ATOMS: atom_id res chain seq x y z
N VAL A 1 -28.02 -19.40 -15.26
CA VAL A 1 -28.09 -20.04 -13.94
C VAL A 1 -29.20 -19.40 -13.13
N LYS A 2 -29.95 -20.15 -12.31
CA LYS A 2 -30.92 -19.61 -11.36
C LYS A 2 -30.19 -18.90 -10.22
N LEU A 3 -30.81 -17.84 -9.69
CA LEU A 3 -30.20 -17.05 -8.59
C LEU A 3 -29.83 -17.91 -7.36
N GLU A 4 -30.68 -18.88 -7.04
CA GLU A 4 -30.50 -19.83 -5.94
C GLU A 4 -29.20 -20.69 -6.05
N LEU A 5 -28.67 -20.86 -7.27
CA LEU A 5 -27.49 -21.65 -7.56
C LEU A 5 -26.21 -20.79 -7.66
N ILE A 6 -26.25 -19.52 -7.34
CA ILE A 6 -25.09 -18.61 -7.36
C ILE A 6 -24.55 -18.48 -5.93
N ARG A 7 -23.22 -18.47 -5.79
CA ARG A 7 -22.51 -18.13 -4.55
C ARG A 7 -21.38 -17.16 -4.85
N ASN A 8 -21.43 -15.98 -4.25
CA ASN A 8 -20.37 -14.98 -4.36
C ASN A 8 -19.63 -14.91 -3.04
N PHE A 9 -18.35 -15.17 -3.07
CA PHE A 9 -17.52 -15.21 -1.89
C PHE A 9 -16.10 -14.73 -2.16
N CYS A 10 -15.41 -14.36 -1.11
CA CYS A 10 -13.99 -14.01 -1.14
C CYS A 10 -13.20 -14.89 -0.17
N ILE A 11 -11.88 -14.88 -0.30
CA ILE A 11 -10.95 -15.48 0.67
C ILE A 11 -10.22 -14.35 1.36
N ILE A 12 -10.39 -14.22 2.67
CA ILE A 12 -9.67 -13.30 3.53
C ILE A 12 -8.61 -14.08 4.34
N ALA A 13 -7.38 -13.58 4.31
CA ALA A 13 -6.25 -14.27 4.93
C ALA A 13 -5.17 -13.25 5.33
N HIS A 14 -4.32 -13.65 6.29
CA HIS A 14 -3.03 -12.98 6.47
C HIS A 14 -2.06 -13.35 5.33
N ILE A 15 -1.00 -12.56 5.17
CA ILE A 15 0.09 -12.83 4.23
C ILE A 15 0.66 -14.22 4.54
N ASP A 16 1.01 -14.98 3.50
CA ASP A 16 1.59 -16.33 3.59
C ASP A 16 0.70 -17.43 4.20
N HIS A 17 -0.57 -17.16 4.52
CA HIS A 17 -1.51 -18.20 4.98
C HIS A 17 -1.95 -19.18 3.87
N GLY A 18 -1.52 -18.95 2.62
CA GLY A 18 -1.76 -19.86 1.49
C GLY A 18 -3.05 -19.58 0.72
N LYS A 19 -3.50 -18.32 0.69
CA LYS A 19 -4.70 -17.87 -0.01
C LYS A 19 -4.66 -18.23 -1.50
N SER A 20 -3.63 -17.81 -2.24
CA SER A 20 -3.50 -18.04 -3.68
C SER A 20 -3.37 -19.54 -4.00
N THR A 21 -2.65 -20.31 -3.15
CA THR A 21 -2.55 -21.77 -3.28
C THR A 21 -3.91 -22.47 -3.11
N LEU A 22 -4.74 -22.00 -2.16
CA LEU A 22 -6.08 -22.54 -1.97
C LEU A 22 -6.98 -22.20 -3.17
N ALA A 23 -6.91 -20.97 -3.67
CA ALA A 23 -7.64 -20.53 -4.85
C ALA A 23 -7.28 -21.39 -6.09
N ASP A 24 -5.98 -21.62 -6.34
CA ASP A 24 -5.50 -22.49 -7.42
C ASP A 24 -6.08 -23.91 -7.30
N ARG A 25 -6.13 -24.44 -6.07
CA ARG A 25 -6.69 -25.76 -5.81
C ARG A 25 -8.21 -25.82 -6.07
N MET A 26 -8.94 -24.76 -5.74
CA MET A 26 -10.36 -24.67 -6.07
C MET A 26 -10.57 -24.63 -7.59
N LEU A 27 -9.72 -23.91 -8.34
CA LEU A 27 -9.78 -23.85 -9.82
C LEU A 27 -9.50 -25.22 -10.45
N GLU A 28 -8.58 -25.98 -9.87
CA GLU A 28 -8.28 -27.36 -10.32
C GLU A 28 -9.46 -28.30 -10.08
N ILE A 29 -10.00 -28.36 -8.86
CA ILE A 29 -11.08 -29.27 -8.46
C ILE A 29 -12.37 -28.99 -9.24
N THR A 30 -12.68 -27.73 -9.50
CA THR A 30 -13.84 -27.32 -10.29
C THR A 30 -13.65 -27.52 -11.80
N GLY A 31 -12.43 -27.87 -12.23
CA GLY A 31 -12.10 -28.02 -13.65
C GLY A 31 -12.15 -26.72 -14.44
N THR A 32 -12.14 -25.57 -13.74
CA THR A 32 -12.14 -24.23 -14.35
C THR A 32 -10.88 -24.01 -15.16
N VAL A 33 -9.75 -24.55 -14.69
CA VAL A 33 -8.46 -24.56 -15.37
C VAL A 33 -7.98 -25.98 -15.53
N ALA A 34 -7.56 -26.35 -16.73
CA ALA A 34 -7.04 -27.68 -16.98
C ALA A 34 -5.72 -27.87 -16.22
N LYS A 35 -5.51 -29.06 -15.65
CA LYS A 35 -4.31 -29.37 -14.83
C LYS A 35 -2.97 -29.04 -15.51
N ARG A 36 -2.89 -29.18 -16.84
CA ARG A 36 -1.70 -28.85 -17.65
C ARG A 36 -1.43 -27.35 -17.79
N ASP A 37 -2.46 -26.51 -17.58
CA ASP A 37 -2.41 -25.05 -17.75
C ASP A 37 -2.35 -24.33 -16.39
N LEU A 38 -2.41 -25.09 -15.28
CA LEU A 38 -2.22 -24.59 -13.94
C LEU A 38 -0.77 -24.14 -13.75
N GLN A 39 -0.62 -22.90 -13.32
CA GLN A 39 0.62 -22.31 -12.83
C GLN A 39 0.42 -21.95 -11.36
N ASP A 40 1.48 -21.97 -10.58
CA ASP A 40 1.42 -21.52 -9.19
C ASP A 40 1.00 -20.05 -9.14
N GLN A 41 0.05 -19.72 -8.24
CA GLN A 41 -0.49 -18.37 -8.05
C GLN A 41 -1.11 -17.81 -9.34
N LEU A 42 -1.98 -18.60 -9.98
CA LEU A 42 -2.56 -18.26 -11.28
C LEU A 42 -3.37 -16.96 -11.28
N LEU A 43 -4.02 -16.62 -10.16
CA LEU A 43 -4.80 -15.39 -10.00
C LEU A 43 -3.94 -14.17 -9.73
N ASP A 44 -2.70 -14.35 -9.24
CA ASP A 44 -1.74 -13.27 -9.07
C ASP A 44 -1.15 -12.91 -10.44
N GLY A 45 -1.79 -11.93 -11.10
CA GLY A 45 -1.51 -11.59 -12.51
C GLY A 45 -0.22 -10.80 -12.73
N MET A 46 0.33 -10.17 -11.69
CA MET A 46 1.54 -9.37 -11.76
C MET A 46 2.76 -10.19 -11.32
N ASP A 47 3.89 -10.02 -12.00
CA ASP A 47 5.16 -10.64 -11.58
C ASP A 47 5.54 -10.22 -10.15
N LEU A 48 5.23 -8.99 -9.78
CA LEU A 48 5.47 -8.44 -8.46
C LEU A 48 4.65 -9.13 -7.35
N GLU A 49 3.40 -9.54 -7.65
CA GLU A 49 2.56 -10.31 -6.74
C GLU A 49 3.19 -11.67 -6.44
N ARG A 50 3.65 -12.36 -7.49
CA ARG A 50 4.29 -13.68 -7.37
C ARG A 50 5.64 -13.62 -6.65
N GLU A 51 6.47 -12.62 -6.94
CA GLU A 51 7.76 -12.45 -6.29
C GLU A 51 7.63 -12.16 -4.79
N ARG A 52 6.65 -11.33 -4.41
CA ARG A 52 6.43 -10.94 -3.02
C ARG A 52 5.48 -11.86 -2.26
N GLY A 53 4.83 -12.80 -2.94
CA GLY A 53 3.84 -13.70 -2.35
C GLY A 53 2.60 -12.99 -1.82
N ILE A 54 2.26 -11.82 -2.36
CA ILE A 54 1.12 -11.01 -1.93
C ILE A 54 0.20 -10.69 -3.11
N THR A 55 -1.10 -10.78 -2.90
CA THR A 55 -2.08 -10.26 -3.85
C THR A 55 -2.19 -8.74 -3.66
N ILE A 56 -2.01 -7.98 -4.72
CA ILE A 56 -2.10 -6.52 -4.74
C ILE A 56 -3.47 -6.10 -5.22
N LYS A 57 -3.97 -6.74 -6.28
CA LYS A 57 -5.24 -6.41 -6.92
C LYS A 57 -6.23 -7.55 -6.83
N SER A 58 -7.49 -7.21 -6.52
CA SER A 58 -8.57 -8.20 -6.47
C SER A 58 -8.84 -8.80 -7.84
N HIS A 59 -8.99 -10.12 -7.91
CA HIS A 59 -9.26 -10.84 -9.15
C HIS A 59 -10.53 -11.70 -9.01
N PRO A 60 -11.63 -11.36 -9.70
CA PRO A 60 -12.81 -12.20 -9.72
C PRO A 60 -12.61 -13.40 -10.66
N VAL A 61 -13.13 -14.57 -10.26
CA VAL A 61 -13.16 -15.77 -11.11
C VAL A 61 -14.45 -16.53 -10.92
N ARG A 62 -15.05 -16.95 -12.03
CA ARG A 62 -16.25 -17.78 -12.06
C ARG A 62 -15.86 -19.24 -12.22
N MET A 63 -16.37 -20.08 -11.32
CA MET A 63 -16.22 -21.53 -11.34
C MET A 63 -17.60 -22.18 -11.44
N HIS A 64 -17.67 -23.38 -12.00
CA HIS A 64 -18.85 -24.23 -11.98
C HIS A 64 -18.54 -25.48 -11.18
N TYR A 65 -19.40 -25.84 -10.25
CA TYR A 65 -19.19 -26.98 -9.38
C TYR A 65 -20.49 -27.77 -9.18
N ASP A 66 -20.40 -29.09 -9.31
CA ASP A 66 -21.48 -30.03 -9.04
C ASP A 66 -21.12 -30.81 -7.75
N PRO A 67 -21.86 -30.59 -6.64
CA PRO A 67 -21.65 -31.31 -5.40
C PRO A 67 -22.22 -32.76 -5.42
N GLY A 68 -22.86 -33.17 -6.52
CA GLY A 68 -23.53 -34.46 -6.66
C GLY A 68 -25.02 -34.46 -6.31
N ASP A 69 -25.62 -33.31 -6.15
CA ASP A 69 -27.07 -33.12 -5.87
C ASP A 69 -27.92 -32.96 -7.16
N GLY A 70 -27.28 -33.06 -8.32
CA GLY A 70 -27.90 -32.89 -9.63
C GLY A 70 -28.01 -31.44 -10.09
N ASN A 71 -27.44 -30.49 -9.36
CA ASN A 71 -27.38 -29.09 -9.72
C ASN A 71 -25.92 -28.67 -9.98
N THR A 72 -25.73 -27.80 -10.96
CA THR A 72 -24.43 -27.13 -11.16
C THR A 72 -24.50 -25.73 -10.59
N TYR A 73 -23.69 -25.46 -9.59
CA TYR A 73 -23.60 -24.15 -8.93
C TYR A 73 -22.58 -23.26 -9.65
N GLU A 74 -22.92 -21.97 -9.74
CA GLU A 74 -22.00 -20.90 -10.15
C GLU A 74 -21.34 -20.32 -8.91
N LEU A 75 -20.04 -20.54 -8.77
CA LEU A 75 -19.23 -20.04 -7.67
C LEU A 75 -18.36 -18.88 -8.17
N ASN A 76 -18.63 -17.69 -7.70
CA ASN A 76 -17.86 -16.49 -8.02
C ASN A 76 -16.90 -16.21 -6.85
N LEU A 77 -15.64 -16.56 -7.00
CA LEU A 77 -14.57 -16.20 -6.08
C LEU A 77 -14.03 -14.83 -6.43
N ILE A 78 -13.91 -13.95 -5.45
CA ILE A 78 -13.17 -12.69 -5.56
C ILE A 78 -11.92 -12.83 -4.70
N ASP A 79 -10.76 -12.98 -5.33
CA ASP A 79 -9.49 -13.02 -4.64
C ASP A 79 -9.14 -11.63 -4.11
N THR A 80 -8.76 -11.51 -2.82
CA THR A 80 -8.59 -10.23 -2.13
C THR A 80 -7.16 -10.08 -1.61
N PRO A 81 -6.61 -8.86 -1.57
CA PRO A 81 -5.34 -8.60 -0.87
C PRO A 81 -5.40 -9.00 0.61
N GLY A 82 -4.25 -9.38 1.18
CA GLY A 82 -4.16 -9.73 2.61
C GLY A 82 -3.57 -8.64 3.49
N HIS A 83 -2.94 -7.60 2.91
CA HIS A 83 -2.17 -6.59 3.66
C HIS A 83 -3.02 -5.38 4.08
N VAL A 84 -2.71 -4.79 5.24
CA VAL A 84 -3.42 -3.63 5.81
C VAL A 84 -3.48 -2.43 4.86
N ASP A 85 -2.40 -2.15 4.13
CA ASP A 85 -2.35 -1.04 3.16
C ASP A 85 -3.40 -1.18 2.05
N PHE A 86 -3.88 -2.41 1.80
CA PHE A 86 -4.91 -2.71 0.82
C PHE A 86 -6.29 -3.00 1.44
N SER A 87 -6.51 -2.63 2.71
CA SER A 87 -7.80 -2.83 3.39
C SER A 87 -8.98 -2.22 2.62
N TYR A 88 -8.74 -1.18 1.85
CA TYR A 88 -9.72 -0.59 0.96
C TYR A 88 -10.10 -1.50 -0.22
N GLU A 89 -9.11 -2.15 -0.85
CA GLU A 89 -9.35 -3.16 -1.89
C GLU A 89 -10.17 -4.33 -1.32
N VAL A 90 -9.82 -4.77 -0.10
CA VAL A 90 -10.58 -5.80 0.63
C VAL A 90 -12.02 -5.35 0.84
N SER A 91 -12.24 -4.17 1.40
CA SER A 91 -13.59 -3.64 1.67
C SER A 91 -14.46 -3.58 0.41
N ARG A 92 -13.91 -3.19 -0.74
CA ARG A 92 -14.62 -3.17 -2.03
C ARG A 92 -15.03 -4.56 -2.49
N SER A 93 -14.12 -5.51 -2.39
CA SER A 93 -14.36 -6.89 -2.78
C SER A 93 -15.41 -7.55 -1.90
N LEU A 94 -15.38 -7.29 -0.59
CA LEU A 94 -16.36 -7.77 0.37
C LEU A 94 -17.78 -7.32 0.01
N CYS A 95 -17.96 -6.08 -0.44
CA CYS A 95 -19.28 -5.57 -0.86
C CYS A 95 -19.88 -6.32 -2.06
N ALA A 96 -19.09 -7.02 -2.85
CA ALA A 96 -19.57 -7.81 -3.98
C ALA A 96 -19.94 -9.25 -3.59
N CYS A 97 -19.72 -9.67 -2.35
CA CYS A 97 -19.88 -11.02 -1.84
C CYS A 97 -21.08 -11.15 -0.88
N GLU A 98 -21.54 -12.37 -0.67
CA GLU A 98 -22.47 -12.80 0.37
C GLU A 98 -21.77 -13.61 1.47
N GLY A 99 -20.53 -14.06 1.24
CA GLY A 99 -19.74 -14.79 2.23
C GLY A 99 -18.26 -14.59 2.09
N ALA A 100 -17.53 -14.96 3.15
CA ALA A 100 -16.08 -14.92 3.21
C ALA A 100 -15.51 -16.21 3.80
N VAL A 101 -14.51 -16.78 3.14
CA VAL A 101 -13.67 -17.85 3.67
C VAL A 101 -12.53 -17.21 4.46
N LEU A 102 -12.53 -17.42 5.77
CA LEU A 102 -11.49 -16.93 6.68
C LEU A 102 -10.39 -17.99 6.78
N LEU A 103 -9.22 -17.72 6.21
CA LEU A 103 -8.12 -18.66 6.16
C LEU A 103 -7.10 -18.41 7.27
N ILE A 104 -6.83 -19.43 8.06
CA ILE A 104 -5.87 -19.43 9.17
C ILE A 104 -4.80 -20.48 8.87
N ASP A 105 -3.53 -20.13 9.02
CA ASP A 105 -2.40 -21.05 8.88
C ASP A 105 -2.26 -21.90 10.15
N ALA A 106 -2.30 -23.24 10.01
CA ALA A 106 -2.16 -24.16 11.12
C ALA A 106 -0.81 -24.05 11.89
N THR A 107 0.20 -23.43 11.29
CA THR A 107 1.53 -23.25 11.90
C THR A 107 1.72 -21.90 12.59
N GLN A 108 0.93 -20.88 12.19
CA GLN A 108 1.05 -19.50 12.69
C GLN A 108 -0.14 -19.07 13.55
N GLY A 109 -1.30 -19.71 13.37
CA GLY A 109 -2.52 -19.35 14.06
C GLY A 109 -3.14 -18.03 13.57
N VAL A 110 -3.95 -17.42 14.44
CA VAL A 110 -4.61 -16.14 14.20
C VAL A 110 -3.58 -15.02 14.27
N GLN A 111 -3.62 -14.09 13.31
CA GLN A 111 -2.74 -12.93 13.22
C GLN A 111 -3.55 -11.62 13.31
N ALA A 112 -2.88 -10.48 13.57
CA ALA A 112 -3.55 -9.18 13.70
C ALA A 112 -4.41 -8.82 12.48
N GLN A 113 -3.91 -9.09 11.26
CA GLN A 113 -4.67 -8.86 10.02
C GLN A 113 -5.88 -9.78 9.87
N THR A 114 -5.83 -10.99 10.46
CA THR A 114 -6.99 -11.90 10.49
C THR A 114 -8.13 -11.24 11.26
N VAL A 115 -7.83 -10.66 12.41
CA VAL A 115 -8.80 -9.94 13.25
C VAL A 115 -9.38 -8.72 12.53
N ALA A 116 -8.54 -7.92 11.89
CA ALA A 116 -8.99 -6.75 11.13
C ALA A 116 -9.90 -7.15 9.96
N ASN A 117 -9.51 -8.13 9.17
CA ASN A 117 -10.27 -8.59 8.02
C ASN A 117 -11.63 -9.21 8.39
N ILE A 118 -11.69 -9.94 9.51
CA ILE A 118 -12.97 -10.49 10.00
C ILE A 118 -13.92 -9.37 10.43
N ASN A 119 -13.41 -8.31 11.08
CA ASN A 119 -14.22 -7.17 11.47
C ASN A 119 -14.80 -6.44 10.25
N LEU A 120 -14.03 -6.30 9.16
CA LEU A 120 -14.53 -5.77 7.90
C LEU A 120 -15.63 -6.66 7.30
N ALA A 121 -15.48 -7.99 7.34
CA ALA A 121 -16.47 -8.92 6.82
C ALA A 121 -17.77 -8.89 7.66
N ILE A 122 -17.67 -8.82 8.98
CA ILE A 122 -18.83 -8.67 9.90
C ILE A 122 -19.55 -7.35 9.64
N ALA A 123 -18.81 -6.25 9.46
CA ALA A 123 -19.39 -4.94 9.15
C ALA A 123 -20.19 -4.92 7.82
N GLN A 124 -19.85 -5.82 6.89
CA GLN A 124 -20.59 -6.04 5.63
C GLN A 124 -21.66 -7.14 5.74
N ASN A 125 -21.89 -7.68 6.92
CA ASN A 125 -22.89 -8.72 7.19
C ASN A 125 -22.67 -10.04 6.41
N LEU A 126 -21.40 -10.38 6.10
CA LEU A 126 -21.05 -11.58 5.36
C LEU A 126 -21.12 -12.82 6.23
N LYS A 127 -21.53 -13.95 5.63
CA LYS A 127 -21.39 -15.26 6.27
C LYS A 127 -19.94 -15.71 6.23
N ILE A 128 -19.36 -15.94 7.40
CA ILE A 128 -17.95 -16.34 7.54
C ILE A 128 -17.86 -17.86 7.64
N ILE A 129 -16.91 -18.44 6.87
CA ILE A 129 -16.54 -19.86 6.95
C ILE A 129 -15.08 -19.92 7.40
N PRO A 130 -14.80 -20.30 8.65
CA PRO A 130 -13.44 -20.43 9.14
C PRO A 130 -12.79 -21.69 8.58
N VAL A 131 -11.53 -21.57 8.13
CA VAL A 131 -10.75 -22.63 7.48
C VAL A 131 -9.33 -22.62 8.02
N ILE A 132 -8.88 -23.74 8.56
CA ILE A 132 -7.50 -23.95 8.98
C ILE A 132 -6.76 -24.64 7.84
N ASN A 133 -5.76 -23.95 7.29
CA ASN A 133 -4.95 -24.40 6.16
C ASN A 133 -3.58 -24.93 6.59
N LYS A 134 -2.89 -25.57 5.67
CA LYS A 134 -1.55 -26.16 5.84
C LYS A 134 -1.50 -27.27 6.89
N ILE A 135 -2.58 -28.05 7.02
CA ILE A 135 -2.65 -29.20 7.95
C ILE A 135 -1.66 -30.31 7.61
N ASP A 136 -1.09 -30.30 6.40
CA ASP A 136 -0.08 -31.22 5.91
C ASP A 136 1.32 -30.97 6.49
N LEU A 137 1.54 -29.82 7.12
CA LEU A 137 2.85 -29.48 7.67
C LEU A 137 3.08 -30.11 9.04
N PRO A 138 4.31 -30.64 9.31
CA PRO A 138 4.63 -31.23 10.62
C PRO A 138 4.52 -30.28 11.82
N ALA A 139 4.64 -28.97 11.56
CA ALA A 139 4.52 -27.91 12.56
C ALA A 139 3.07 -27.45 12.81
N ALA A 140 2.08 -28.05 12.12
CA ALA A 140 0.67 -27.68 12.30
C ALA A 140 0.19 -27.96 13.71
N ASN A 141 -0.40 -26.94 14.36
CA ASN A 141 -0.98 -27.02 15.70
C ASN A 141 -2.46 -26.62 15.67
N LEU A 142 -3.32 -27.62 15.44
CA LEU A 142 -4.75 -27.40 15.31
C LEU A 142 -5.40 -26.94 16.61
N GLU A 143 -4.96 -27.45 17.78
CA GLU A 143 -5.52 -27.06 19.06
C GLU A 143 -5.28 -25.59 19.35
N LEU A 144 -4.06 -25.08 19.10
CA LEU A 144 -3.75 -23.67 19.22
C LEU A 144 -4.67 -22.81 18.32
N CYS A 145 -4.90 -23.25 17.07
CA CYS A 145 -5.78 -22.52 16.16
C CYS A 145 -7.23 -22.51 16.65
N PHE A 146 -7.72 -23.60 17.22
CA PHE A 146 -9.07 -23.67 17.79
C PHE A 146 -9.22 -22.76 19.01
N GLU A 147 -8.25 -22.80 19.95
CA GLU A 147 -8.24 -21.93 21.12
C GLU A 147 -8.27 -20.44 20.70
N GLN A 148 -7.41 -20.05 19.76
CA GLN A 148 -7.39 -18.67 19.26
C GLN A 148 -8.66 -18.27 18.51
N MET A 149 -9.27 -19.18 17.76
CA MET A 149 -10.56 -18.91 17.11
C MET A 149 -11.67 -18.65 18.12
N GLU A 150 -11.73 -19.43 19.20
CA GLU A 150 -12.73 -19.28 20.26
C GLU A 150 -12.48 -18.02 21.10
N GLU A 151 -11.23 -17.77 21.52
CA GLU A 151 -10.88 -16.67 22.42
C GLU A 151 -10.79 -15.31 21.70
N VAL A 152 -10.20 -15.25 20.50
CA VAL A 152 -9.95 -13.98 19.79
C VAL A 152 -11.07 -13.64 18.81
N LEU A 153 -11.61 -14.63 18.10
CA LEU A 153 -12.59 -14.40 17.04
C LEU A 153 -14.02 -14.72 17.47
N ALA A 154 -14.22 -15.32 18.65
CA ALA A 154 -15.51 -15.81 19.15
C ALA A 154 -16.22 -16.76 18.15
N ILE A 155 -15.44 -17.59 17.44
CA ILE A 155 -15.93 -18.59 16.49
C ILE A 155 -15.76 -19.98 17.10
N PRO A 156 -16.85 -20.78 17.24
CA PRO A 156 -16.77 -22.15 17.78
C PRO A 156 -15.88 -23.04 16.91
N ARG A 157 -15.10 -23.93 17.55
CA ARG A 157 -14.20 -24.86 16.87
C ARG A 157 -14.89 -25.82 15.90
N GLU A 158 -16.16 -26.13 16.17
CA GLU A 158 -16.97 -27.04 15.35
C GLU A 158 -17.31 -26.43 13.98
N GLU A 159 -17.22 -25.11 13.83
CA GLU A 159 -17.44 -24.43 12.56
C GLU A 159 -16.25 -24.49 11.63
N ALA A 160 -15.05 -24.80 12.16
CA ALA A 160 -13.81 -24.77 11.41
C ALA A 160 -13.65 -25.97 10.48
N LEU A 161 -13.29 -25.69 9.25
CA LEU A 161 -12.89 -26.70 8.28
C LEU A 161 -11.37 -26.83 8.26
N LYS A 162 -10.89 -28.02 7.95
CA LYS A 162 -9.44 -28.33 7.90
C LYS A 162 -9.08 -28.62 6.45
N VAL A 163 -8.10 -27.90 5.91
CA VAL A 163 -7.69 -28.06 4.52
C VAL A 163 -6.18 -28.02 4.35
N SER A 164 -5.72 -28.60 3.25
CA SER A 164 -4.41 -28.32 2.69
C SER A 164 -4.57 -27.83 1.25
N GLY A 165 -4.34 -26.56 1.02
CA GLY A 165 -4.30 -26.00 -0.34
C GLY A 165 -3.23 -26.67 -1.20
N LYS A 166 -2.13 -27.14 -0.60
CA LYS A 166 -1.04 -27.82 -1.30
C LYS A 166 -1.42 -29.22 -1.75
N THR A 167 -1.99 -30.04 -0.89
CA THR A 167 -2.35 -31.45 -1.20
C THR A 167 -3.74 -31.59 -1.79
N GLY A 168 -4.63 -30.63 -1.55
CA GLY A 168 -6.04 -30.67 -1.94
C GLY A 168 -6.95 -31.34 -0.89
N GLU A 169 -6.41 -31.80 0.23
CA GLU A 169 -7.17 -32.39 1.33
C GLU A 169 -8.20 -31.40 1.90
N GLY A 170 -9.44 -31.85 2.09
CA GLY A 170 -10.53 -31.05 2.64
C GLY A 170 -11.12 -29.96 1.70
N VAL A 171 -10.52 -29.68 0.52
CA VAL A 171 -10.96 -28.59 -0.34
C VAL A 171 -12.31 -28.88 -1.02
N ALA A 172 -12.59 -30.13 -1.39
CA ALA A 172 -13.91 -30.50 -1.91
C ALA A 172 -15.01 -30.34 -0.86
N GLU A 173 -14.71 -30.67 0.40
CA GLU A 173 -15.62 -30.43 1.53
C GLU A 173 -15.86 -28.93 1.73
N LEU A 174 -14.80 -28.10 1.64
CA LEU A 174 -14.93 -26.65 1.71
C LEU A 174 -15.86 -26.10 0.61
N LEU A 175 -15.76 -26.58 -0.63
CA LEU A 175 -16.65 -26.19 -1.73
C LEU A 175 -18.12 -26.54 -1.43
N ASN A 176 -18.37 -27.74 -0.85
CA ASN A 176 -19.70 -28.14 -0.43
C ASN A 176 -20.23 -27.24 0.71
N GLU A 177 -19.40 -26.88 1.68
CA GLU A 177 -19.77 -26.01 2.78
C GLU A 177 -20.01 -24.55 2.32
N ILE A 178 -19.27 -24.06 1.32
CA ILE A 178 -19.53 -22.77 0.66
C ILE A 178 -20.96 -22.77 0.08
N ILE A 179 -21.34 -23.83 -0.64
CA ILE A 179 -22.70 -23.95 -1.21
C ILE A 179 -23.76 -23.97 -0.11
N ARG A 180 -23.49 -24.71 0.98
CA ARG A 180 -24.45 -24.92 2.08
C ARG A 180 -24.62 -23.71 2.97
N ARG A 181 -23.52 -23.01 3.34
CA ARG A 181 -23.51 -21.97 4.37
C ARG A 181 -23.65 -20.55 3.81
N ILE A 182 -23.11 -20.29 2.62
CA ILE A 182 -23.23 -18.96 2.01
C ILE A 182 -24.60 -18.84 1.35
N PRO A 183 -25.39 -17.81 1.70
CA PRO A 183 -26.69 -17.62 1.07
C PRO A 183 -26.54 -17.27 -0.42
N PRO A 184 -27.54 -17.61 -1.24
CA PRO A 184 -27.59 -17.09 -2.60
C PRO A 184 -27.76 -15.57 -2.57
N PRO A 185 -27.35 -14.87 -3.65
CA PRO A 185 -27.60 -13.44 -3.76
C PRO A 185 -29.09 -13.13 -3.76
N GLU A 186 -29.49 -12.09 -3.05
CA GLU A 186 -30.87 -11.60 -3.04
C GLU A 186 -31.06 -10.56 -4.14
N GLU A 187 -32.13 -10.69 -4.90
CA GLU A 187 -32.59 -9.64 -5.80
C GLU A 187 -33.39 -8.60 -5.00
N SER A 188 -32.92 -7.36 -5.04
CA SER A 188 -33.63 -6.27 -4.35
C SER A 188 -35.02 -6.07 -4.96
N SER A 189 -36.05 -5.85 -4.12
CA SER A 189 -37.39 -5.53 -4.52
C SER A 189 -37.57 -4.14 -5.15
N GLU A 190 -36.56 -3.31 -5.13
CA GLU A 190 -36.56 -1.99 -5.77
C GLU A 190 -36.57 -2.12 -7.29
N LYS A 191 -37.21 -1.16 -7.95
CA LYS A 191 -37.33 -1.12 -9.42
C LYS A 191 -36.06 -0.58 -10.08
N GLY A 192 -35.86 -0.98 -11.33
CA GLY A 192 -34.79 -0.51 -12.20
C GLY A 192 -33.53 -1.37 -12.16
N THR A 193 -32.82 -1.39 -13.28
CA THR A 193 -31.61 -2.17 -13.47
C THR A 193 -30.39 -1.46 -12.85
N ALA A 194 -29.63 -2.16 -12.01
CA ALA A 194 -28.49 -1.58 -11.29
C ALA A 194 -27.35 -2.57 -11.07
N ALA A 195 -26.13 -2.10 -11.28
CA ALA A 195 -24.91 -2.80 -10.92
C ALA A 195 -23.94 -1.86 -10.17
N LEU A 196 -23.23 -2.41 -9.18
CA LEU A 196 -22.18 -1.72 -8.44
C LEU A 196 -20.83 -1.95 -9.11
N ILE A 197 -20.09 -0.89 -9.41
CA ILE A 197 -18.71 -0.97 -9.85
C ILE A 197 -17.84 -1.18 -8.60
N PHE A 198 -17.27 -2.37 -8.41
CA PHE A 198 -16.41 -2.64 -7.27
C PHE A 198 -14.91 -2.51 -7.61
N ASP A 199 -14.52 -2.60 -8.90
CA ASP A 199 -13.19 -2.30 -9.39
C ASP A 199 -13.23 -1.83 -10.86
N SER A 200 -12.11 -1.29 -11.35
CA SER A 200 -11.98 -0.83 -12.73
C SER A 200 -10.54 -1.01 -13.21
N GLN A 201 -10.38 -1.32 -14.48
CA GLN A 201 -9.09 -1.48 -15.13
C GLN A 201 -9.11 -0.79 -16.50
N TYR A 202 -7.97 -0.21 -16.86
CA TYR A 202 -7.77 0.29 -18.21
C TYR A 202 -6.97 -0.71 -19.04
N ASP A 203 -7.57 -1.17 -20.12
CA ASP A 203 -6.92 -1.99 -21.15
C ASP A 203 -6.66 -1.13 -22.38
N THR A 204 -5.43 -1.17 -22.91
CA THR A 204 -5.01 -0.34 -24.04
C THR A 204 -5.80 -0.61 -25.32
N PHE A 205 -6.37 -1.81 -25.49
CA PHE A 205 -7.13 -2.23 -26.66
C PHE A 205 -8.64 -2.15 -26.44
N ARG A 206 -9.12 -2.46 -25.24
CA ARG A 206 -10.55 -2.54 -24.90
C ARG A 206 -11.08 -1.26 -24.28
N GLY A 207 -10.20 -0.41 -23.74
CA GLY A 207 -10.57 0.79 -22.99
C GLY A 207 -10.86 0.49 -21.53
N VAL A 208 -11.83 1.21 -20.96
CA VAL A 208 -12.24 1.03 -19.55
C VAL A 208 -13.01 -0.27 -19.38
N VAL A 209 -12.55 -1.13 -18.50
CA VAL A 209 -13.20 -2.37 -18.08
C VAL A 209 -13.68 -2.19 -16.64
N ASN A 210 -14.99 -2.11 -16.44
CA ASN A 210 -15.58 -1.99 -15.12
C ASN A 210 -15.95 -3.36 -14.58
N PHE A 211 -15.42 -3.72 -13.41
CA PHE A 211 -15.79 -4.94 -12.69
C PHE A 211 -17.05 -4.66 -11.90
N VAL A 212 -18.10 -5.44 -12.16
CA VAL A 212 -19.42 -5.14 -11.64
C VAL A 212 -20.04 -6.31 -10.90
N ARG A 213 -20.80 -5.96 -9.88
CA ARG A 213 -21.76 -6.82 -9.22
C ARG A 213 -23.18 -6.38 -9.61
N VAL A 214 -23.87 -7.18 -10.41
CA VAL A 214 -25.26 -6.89 -10.79
C VAL A 214 -26.17 -7.16 -9.60
N ARG A 215 -26.85 -6.13 -9.12
CA ARG A 215 -27.78 -6.23 -7.99
C ARG A 215 -29.22 -6.42 -8.46
N ARG A 216 -29.56 -5.84 -9.61
CA ARG A 216 -30.94 -5.87 -10.17
C ARG A 216 -30.91 -5.87 -11.70
N GLY A 217 -31.86 -6.54 -12.30
CA GLY A 217 -32.07 -6.54 -13.76
C GLY A 217 -30.98 -7.29 -14.54
N THR A 218 -30.79 -6.87 -15.77
CA THR A 218 -29.90 -7.57 -16.72
C THR A 218 -29.19 -6.58 -17.64
N PHE A 219 -27.89 -6.71 -17.78
CA PHE A 219 -27.08 -5.95 -18.72
C PHE A 219 -26.69 -6.81 -19.91
N ARG A 220 -26.79 -6.23 -21.13
CA ARG A 220 -26.43 -6.87 -22.39
C ARG A 220 -25.55 -5.95 -23.23
N ARG A 221 -24.89 -6.50 -24.20
CA ARG A 221 -24.26 -5.69 -25.25
C ARG A 221 -25.30 -4.79 -25.92
N GLY A 222 -24.96 -3.52 -26.12
CA GLY A 222 -25.84 -2.51 -26.71
C GLY A 222 -26.76 -1.81 -25.71
N THR A 223 -26.83 -2.25 -24.43
CA THR A 223 -27.59 -1.55 -23.39
C THR A 223 -27.02 -0.14 -23.19
N LYS A 224 -27.88 0.86 -23.21
CA LYS A 224 -27.54 2.24 -22.88
C LYS A 224 -27.52 2.42 -21.37
N ILE A 225 -26.35 2.66 -20.83
CA ILE A 225 -26.15 2.85 -19.39
C ILE A 225 -25.96 4.32 -19.04
N ARG A 226 -26.24 4.63 -17.78
CA ARG A 226 -25.93 5.90 -17.13
C ARG A 226 -25.15 5.64 -15.84
N LEU A 227 -24.08 6.39 -15.62
CA LEU A 227 -23.35 6.43 -14.36
C LEU A 227 -24.03 7.43 -13.41
N PHE A 228 -24.25 7.03 -12.15
CA PHE A 228 -24.96 7.87 -11.18
C PHE A 228 -24.12 9.07 -10.73
N SER A 229 -22.81 8.92 -10.54
CA SER A 229 -21.93 9.94 -9.97
C SER A 229 -21.82 11.22 -10.81
N ASN A 230 -21.85 11.08 -12.14
CA ASN A 230 -21.59 12.18 -13.07
C ASN A 230 -22.68 12.31 -14.18
N GLY A 231 -23.65 11.38 -14.22
CA GLY A 231 -24.71 11.37 -15.20
C GLY A 231 -24.28 11.02 -16.63
N ILE A 232 -23.03 10.60 -16.84
CA ILE A 232 -22.53 10.23 -18.17
C ILE A 232 -23.28 9.01 -18.67
N THR A 233 -23.74 9.11 -19.92
CA THR A 233 -24.39 8.01 -20.63
C THR A 233 -23.46 7.37 -21.63
N SER A 234 -23.50 6.05 -21.73
CA SER A 234 -22.68 5.29 -22.66
C SER A 234 -23.39 4.03 -23.11
N GLU A 235 -22.94 3.42 -24.19
CA GLU A 235 -23.42 2.12 -24.65
C GLU A 235 -22.41 1.04 -24.29
N ILE A 236 -22.89 -0.11 -23.83
CA ILE A 236 -22.07 -1.28 -23.50
C ILE A 236 -21.60 -1.93 -24.80
N LYS A 237 -20.29 -1.99 -25.01
CA LYS A 237 -19.65 -2.70 -26.13
C LYS A 237 -19.59 -4.21 -25.89
N GLU A 238 -19.29 -4.61 -24.67
CA GLU A 238 -19.10 -6.00 -24.27
C GLU A 238 -19.51 -6.20 -22.81
N VAL A 239 -20.10 -7.34 -22.53
CA VAL A 239 -20.36 -7.87 -21.20
C VAL A 239 -19.70 -9.23 -21.08
N GLY A 240 -19.25 -9.62 -19.89
CA GLY A 240 -18.63 -10.91 -19.70
C GLY A 240 -18.26 -11.20 -18.25
N PHE A 241 -17.60 -12.32 -18.06
CA PHE A 241 -17.11 -12.80 -16.76
C PHE A 241 -15.65 -13.26 -16.87
N PHE A 242 -15.04 -13.58 -15.74
CA PHE A 242 -13.65 -14.04 -15.67
C PHE A 242 -13.60 -15.55 -15.41
N ASN A 243 -12.75 -16.28 -16.19
CA ASN A 243 -12.57 -17.73 -16.05
C ASN A 243 -11.14 -18.20 -16.47
N PRO A 244 -10.09 -17.94 -15.70
CA PRO A 244 -9.73 -16.67 -15.03
C PRO A 244 -9.61 -15.51 -16.00
N ARG A 245 -9.43 -15.75 -17.32
CA ARG A 245 -9.38 -14.71 -18.36
C ARG A 245 -10.77 -14.16 -18.66
N MET A 246 -10.81 -12.95 -19.19
CA MET A 246 -12.03 -12.31 -19.64
C MET A 246 -12.70 -13.14 -20.74
N LEU A 247 -13.94 -13.57 -20.50
CA LEU A 247 -14.77 -14.28 -21.47
C LEU A 247 -16.06 -13.49 -21.72
N PRO A 248 -16.35 -13.09 -22.98
CA PRO A 248 -17.60 -12.45 -23.32
C PRO A 248 -18.80 -13.38 -23.07
N CYS A 249 -19.93 -12.80 -22.73
CA CYS A 249 -21.21 -13.50 -22.63
C CYS A 249 -22.35 -12.65 -23.22
N ASP A 250 -23.52 -13.25 -23.38
CA ASP A 250 -24.66 -12.55 -23.95
C ASP A 250 -25.28 -11.55 -22.96
N GLU A 251 -25.27 -11.91 -21.67
CA GLU A 251 -25.88 -11.10 -20.62
C GLU A 251 -25.29 -11.35 -19.24
N LEU A 252 -25.35 -10.34 -18.39
CA LEU A 252 -25.14 -10.42 -16.95
C LEU A 252 -26.44 -10.12 -16.22
N ARG A 253 -26.93 -11.07 -15.43
CA ARG A 253 -28.20 -10.98 -14.68
C ARG A 253 -27.95 -10.59 -13.22
N ALA A 254 -29.03 -10.21 -12.53
CA ALA A 254 -29.00 -10.05 -11.07
C ALA A 254 -28.30 -11.24 -10.41
N GLY A 255 -27.44 -10.97 -9.42
CA GLY A 255 -26.62 -11.98 -8.75
C GLY A 255 -25.25 -12.20 -9.38
N SER A 256 -25.03 -11.88 -10.65
CA SER A 256 -23.76 -12.14 -11.33
C SER A 256 -22.65 -11.17 -10.93
N VAL A 257 -21.43 -11.70 -10.87
CA VAL A 257 -20.16 -10.95 -10.86
C VAL A 257 -19.54 -11.06 -12.25
N GLY A 258 -19.11 -9.94 -12.82
CA GLY A 258 -18.52 -9.92 -14.15
C GLY A 258 -17.95 -8.56 -14.51
N TYR A 259 -17.85 -8.27 -15.81
CA TYR A 259 -17.36 -6.99 -16.30
C TYR A 259 -18.26 -6.37 -17.36
N LEU A 260 -18.22 -5.05 -17.43
CA LEU A 260 -18.83 -4.23 -18.47
C LEU A 260 -17.74 -3.40 -19.14
N ILE A 261 -17.75 -3.36 -20.46
CA ILE A 261 -16.89 -2.45 -21.25
C ILE A 261 -17.79 -1.39 -21.89
N PRO A 262 -17.93 -0.22 -21.26
CA PRO A 262 -18.69 0.88 -21.84
C PRO A 262 -17.86 1.63 -22.90
N ASN A 263 -18.54 2.35 -23.78
CA ASN A 263 -17.91 3.22 -24.76
C ASN A 263 -17.55 4.58 -24.14
N LEU A 264 -16.74 4.58 -23.07
CA LEU A 264 -16.27 5.80 -22.40
C LEU A 264 -15.03 6.34 -23.09
N LYS A 265 -14.91 7.67 -23.13
CA LYS A 265 -13.77 8.36 -23.77
C LYS A 265 -12.57 8.47 -22.83
N SER A 266 -12.83 8.59 -21.54
CA SER A 266 -11.82 8.73 -20.51
C SER A 266 -12.05 7.77 -19.35
N PRO A 267 -10.99 7.13 -18.83
CA PRO A 267 -11.09 6.36 -17.60
C PRO A 267 -11.53 7.19 -16.38
N ALA A 268 -11.23 8.49 -16.36
CA ALA A 268 -11.68 9.40 -15.32
C ALA A 268 -13.22 9.57 -15.27
N ASP A 269 -13.93 9.14 -16.32
CA ASP A 269 -15.39 9.15 -16.36
C ASP A 269 -16.02 8.08 -15.45
N THR A 270 -15.25 7.06 -15.06
CA THR A 270 -15.70 5.97 -14.17
C THR A 270 -15.12 6.13 -12.78
N ARG A 271 -15.96 5.95 -11.76
CA ARG A 271 -15.52 5.91 -10.36
C ARG A 271 -15.85 4.56 -9.75
N ILE A 272 -14.90 4.02 -8.98
CA ILE A 272 -15.14 2.82 -8.18
C ILE A 272 -16.14 3.18 -7.07
N GLY A 273 -17.13 2.30 -6.84
CA GLY A 273 -18.26 2.57 -5.94
C GLY A 273 -19.43 3.25 -6.60
N ASP A 274 -19.33 3.59 -7.89
CA ASP A 274 -20.46 4.15 -8.64
C ASP A 274 -21.50 3.09 -9.02
N THR A 275 -22.70 3.55 -9.27
CA THR A 275 -23.80 2.72 -9.75
C THR A 275 -23.97 2.88 -11.24
N VAL A 276 -23.94 1.77 -11.96
CA VAL A 276 -24.34 1.69 -13.36
C VAL A 276 -25.81 1.34 -13.42
N THR A 277 -26.60 2.13 -14.14
CA THR A 277 -28.04 1.84 -14.38
C THR A 277 -28.35 1.82 -15.86
N ASP A 278 -29.37 1.06 -16.25
CA ASP A 278 -29.93 1.10 -17.61
C ASP A 278 -30.65 2.44 -17.80
N SER A 279 -30.39 3.13 -18.90
CA SER A 279 -31.05 4.42 -19.20
C SER A 279 -32.55 4.27 -19.53
N ASP A 280 -32.96 3.09 -20.02
CA ASP A 280 -34.37 2.79 -20.38
C ASP A 280 -35.14 2.21 -19.18
N ASP A 281 -34.45 1.62 -18.19
CA ASP A 281 -34.99 1.11 -16.92
C ASP A 281 -34.15 1.61 -15.73
N PRO A 282 -34.15 2.92 -15.44
CA PRO A 282 -33.24 3.49 -14.47
C PRO A 282 -33.60 3.11 -13.04
N ALA A 283 -32.57 2.82 -12.26
CA ALA A 283 -32.71 2.70 -10.80
C ALA A 283 -33.10 4.04 -10.17
N ALA A 284 -33.98 3.97 -9.17
CA ALA A 284 -34.48 5.17 -8.49
C ALA A 284 -33.43 5.83 -7.59
N SER A 285 -32.52 5.02 -7.03
CA SER A 285 -31.45 5.45 -6.11
C SER A 285 -30.12 4.77 -6.44
N PRO A 286 -28.97 5.41 -6.16
CA PRO A 286 -27.69 4.75 -6.28
C PRO A 286 -27.57 3.62 -5.24
N LEU A 287 -26.82 2.59 -5.59
CA LEU A 287 -26.41 1.56 -4.63
C LEU A 287 -25.45 2.17 -3.59
N PRO A 288 -25.41 1.63 -2.35
CA PRO A 288 -24.42 2.05 -1.38
C PRO A 288 -23.01 1.95 -1.97
N GLY A 289 -22.34 3.09 -2.07
CA GLY A 289 -20.97 3.18 -2.57
C GLY A 289 -19.94 2.97 -1.46
N PHE A 290 -18.67 3.13 -1.84
CA PHE A 290 -17.55 3.06 -0.90
C PHE A 290 -17.23 4.43 -0.33
N ARG A 291 -16.61 4.45 0.87
CA ARG A 291 -16.03 5.68 1.40
C ARG A 291 -14.84 6.08 0.53
N GLU A 292 -14.68 7.37 0.28
CA GLU A 292 -13.48 7.88 -0.38
C GLU A 292 -12.25 7.57 0.48
N VAL A 293 -11.24 7.00 -0.16
CA VAL A 293 -9.97 6.73 0.50
C VAL A 293 -9.11 7.97 0.41
N ARG A 294 -8.55 8.35 1.55
CA ARG A 294 -7.59 9.44 1.61
C ARG A 294 -6.19 8.87 1.76
N PRO A 295 -5.25 9.31 0.93
CA PRO A 295 -3.86 8.93 1.10
C PRO A 295 -3.37 9.32 2.50
N MET A 296 -2.55 8.45 3.08
CA MET A 296 -1.98 8.65 4.42
C MET A 296 -0.48 8.94 4.37
N VAL A 297 0.19 8.45 3.33
CA VAL A 297 1.64 8.59 3.12
C VAL A 297 1.88 9.38 1.84
N PHE A 298 2.82 10.30 1.88
CA PHE A 298 3.17 11.15 0.74
C PHE A 298 4.66 11.10 0.47
N SER A 299 5.04 11.06 -0.81
CA SER A 299 6.43 11.14 -1.25
C SER A 299 6.52 11.88 -2.59
N GLY A 300 7.58 12.64 -2.77
CA GLY A 300 7.91 13.21 -4.10
C GLY A 300 8.56 12.13 -4.96
N ILE A 301 8.09 11.95 -6.20
CA ILE A 301 8.69 11.06 -7.19
C ILE A 301 9.23 11.91 -8.33
N TYR A 302 10.52 11.76 -8.60
CA TYR A 302 11.26 12.51 -9.62
C TYR A 302 11.91 11.55 -10.60
N PRO A 303 11.98 11.87 -11.91
CA PRO A 303 12.77 11.09 -12.83
C PRO A 303 14.26 11.28 -12.52
N ILE A 304 15.07 10.26 -12.71
CA ILE A 304 16.53 10.38 -12.58
C ILE A 304 17.07 11.26 -13.69
N ASP A 305 16.61 11.06 -14.92
CA ASP A 305 16.88 11.97 -16.04
C ASP A 305 15.76 13.01 -16.15
N THR A 306 16.10 14.28 -16.02
CA THR A 306 15.13 15.40 -16.08
C THR A 306 14.38 15.48 -17.41
N ASP A 307 14.96 14.97 -18.50
CA ASP A 307 14.34 14.92 -19.82
C ASP A 307 13.18 13.91 -19.90
N GLU A 308 13.10 12.97 -18.96
CA GLU A 308 12.04 11.95 -18.89
C GLU A 308 10.77 12.42 -18.13
N TYR A 309 10.67 13.70 -17.76
CA TYR A 309 9.50 14.22 -17.02
C TYR A 309 8.16 13.96 -17.71
N ASP A 310 8.07 14.18 -19.02
CA ASP A 310 6.83 13.95 -19.79
C ASP A 310 6.48 12.46 -19.86
N GLN A 311 7.49 11.58 -19.94
CA GLN A 311 7.29 10.14 -19.90
C GLN A 311 6.80 9.70 -18.51
N LEU A 312 7.39 10.24 -17.43
CA LEU A 312 6.93 10.00 -16.06
C LEU A 312 5.48 10.44 -15.88
N LYS A 313 5.11 11.64 -16.38
CA LYS A 313 3.73 12.13 -16.34
C LYS A 313 2.74 11.19 -17.02
N ALA A 314 3.09 10.70 -18.21
CA ALA A 314 2.27 9.74 -18.93
C ALA A 314 2.13 8.40 -18.18
N SER A 315 3.22 7.94 -17.56
CA SER A 315 3.25 6.71 -16.75
C SER A 315 2.41 6.83 -15.47
N MET A 316 2.52 7.96 -14.76
CA MET A 316 1.67 8.28 -13.61
C MET A 316 0.18 8.26 -13.96
N GLY A 317 -0.18 8.87 -15.10
CA GLY A 317 -1.56 8.86 -15.58
C GLY A 317 -2.08 7.44 -15.86
N LYS A 318 -1.28 6.60 -16.54
CA LYS A 318 -1.66 5.20 -16.80
C LYS A 318 -1.78 4.38 -15.51
N LEU A 319 -0.87 4.59 -14.56
CA LEU A 319 -0.89 3.89 -13.29
C LEU A 319 -2.14 4.25 -12.46
N GLN A 320 -2.49 5.54 -12.40
CA GLN A 320 -3.70 6.01 -11.69
C GLN A 320 -5.00 5.40 -12.26
N LEU A 321 -5.03 5.08 -13.56
CA LEU A 321 -6.19 4.43 -14.17
C LEU A 321 -6.42 3.02 -13.63
N ASN A 322 -5.35 2.34 -13.22
CA ASN A 322 -5.37 0.98 -12.71
C ASN A 322 -5.29 0.91 -11.19
N ASP A 323 -5.09 2.06 -10.53
CA ASP A 323 -4.95 2.18 -9.08
C ASP A 323 -5.68 3.43 -8.60
N ALA A 324 -6.94 3.27 -8.21
CA ALA A 324 -7.79 4.38 -7.81
C ALA A 324 -7.39 5.02 -6.47
N ALA A 325 -6.56 4.35 -5.68
CA ALA A 325 -6.05 4.86 -4.42
C ALA A 325 -4.80 5.74 -4.59
N PHE A 326 -4.14 5.63 -5.75
CA PHE A 326 -2.98 6.43 -6.10
C PHE A 326 -3.38 7.83 -6.59
N VAL A 327 -2.86 8.86 -5.92
CA VAL A 327 -3.06 10.26 -6.32
C VAL A 327 -1.72 10.93 -6.54
N TYR A 328 -1.64 11.86 -7.49
CA TYR A 328 -0.44 12.63 -7.76
C TYR A 328 -0.76 14.04 -8.23
N GLN A 329 0.14 14.97 -7.94
CA GLN A 329 0.11 16.35 -8.43
C GLN A 329 1.52 16.80 -8.82
N ALA A 330 1.62 17.71 -9.77
CA ALA A 330 2.91 18.22 -10.20
C ALA A 330 3.61 18.96 -9.05
N GLU A 331 4.89 18.70 -8.88
CA GLU A 331 5.76 19.33 -7.89
C GLU A 331 7.09 19.72 -8.53
N SER A 332 7.77 20.69 -7.96
CA SER A 332 9.13 21.07 -8.36
C SER A 332 10.03 21.17 -7.14
N SER A 333 11.23 20.66 -7.25
CA SER A 333 12.30 20.76 -6.26
C SER A 333 13.47 21.54 -6.83
N ALA A 334 14.04 22.42 -6.04
CA ALA A 334 15.23 23.17 -6.45
C ALA A 334 16.43 22.24 -6.69
N ALA A 335 16.48 21.11 -6.00
CA ALA A 335 17.56 20.13 -6.09
C ALA A 335 17.31 19.04 -7.15
N LEU A 336 16.06 18.60 -7.36
CA LEU A 336 15.70 17.44 -8.18
C LEU A 336 14.98 17.81 -9.49
N GLY A 337 14.61 19.09 -9.67
CA GLY A 337 13.86 19.55 -10.85
C GLY A 337 12.36 19.28 -10.76
N PHE A 338 11.74 18.97 -11.90
CA PHE A 338 10.30 18.69 -11.96
C PHE A 338 9.98 17.24 -11.65
N GLY A 339 8.92 17.02 -10.88
CA GLY A 339 8.45 15.71 -10.48
C GLY A 339 6.99 15.75 -10.05
N PHE A 340 6.60 14.79 -9.23
CA PHE A 340 5.23 14.66 -8.74
C PHE A 340 5.21 14.37 -7.25
N ARG A 341 4.36 15.09 -6.53
CA ARG A 341 3.95 14.74 -5.17
C ARG A 341 2.89 13.67 -5.25
N CYS A 342 3.19 12.50 -4.70
CA CYS A 342 2.35 11.32 -4.77
C CYS A 342 1.80 10.98 -3.39
N GLY A 343 0.53 10.55 -3.34
CA GLY A 343 -0.14 10.07 -2.13
C GLY A 343 -0.45 8.58 -2.25
N PHE A 344 -0.22 7.86 -1.16
CA PHE A 344 -0.32 6.41 -1.04
C PHE A 344 -1.11 6.01 0.20
N LEU A 345 -1.66 4.80 0.21
CA LEU A 345 -2.39 4.23 1.36
C LEU A 345 -1.45 3.93 2.53
N GLY A 346 -0.26 3.42 2.23
CA GLY A 346 0.77 3.06 3.20
C GLY A 346 2.12 2.87 2.52
N LEU A 347 3.09 2.31 3.26
CA LEU A 347 4.45 2.10 2.75
C LEU A 347 4.53 1.04 1.67
N LEU A 348 3.88 -0.11 1.89
CA LEU A 348 3.89 -1.18 0.91
C LEU A 348 3.25 -0.74 -0.40
N HIS A 349 2.16 0.03 -0.34
CA HIS A 349 1.54 0.63 -1.52
C HIS A 349 2.52 1.56 -2.24
N MET A 350 3.27 2.40 -1.51
CA MET A 350 4.30 3.27 -2.09
C MET A 350 5.40 2.48 -2.80
N GLU A 351 5.92 1.43 -2.18
CA GLU A 351 6.94 0.56 -2.77
C GLU A 351 6.45 -0.13 -4.05
N ILE A 352 5.22 -0.64 -4.03
CA ILE A 352 4.60 -1.30 -5.17
C ILE A 352 4.44 -0.33 -6.34
N VAL A 353 3.96 0.89 -6.09
CA VAL A 353 3.85 1.93 -7.12
C VAL A 353 5.22 2.26 -7.72
N GLN A 354 6.26 2.38 -6.90
CA GLN A 354 7.63 2.63 -7.38
C GLN A 354 8.15 1.48 -8.24
N GLU A 355 7.97 0.23 -7.78
CA GLU A 355 8.39 -0.94 -8.55
C GLU A 355 7.62 -1.08 -9.88
N ARG A 356 6.32 -0.78 -9.88
CA ARG A 356 5.53 -0.76 -11.10
C ARG A 356 6.00 0.30 -12.09
N LEU A 357 6.35 1.51 -11.63
CA LEU A 357 6.94 2.55 -12.47
C LEU A 357 8.25 2.09 -13.11
N ARG A 358 9.09 1.40 -12.34
CA ARG A 358 10.37 0.86 -12.85
C ARG A 358 10.15 -0.27 -13.85
N ARG A 359 9.30 -1.26 -13.54
CA ARG A 359 9.18 -2.50 -14.33
C ARG A 359 8.20 -2.40 -15.49
N GLU A 360 6.99 -1.86 -15.25
CA GLU A 360 5.95 -1.79 -16.27
C GLU A 360 6.16 -0.62 -17.25
N TYR A 361 6.74 0.49 -16.74
CA TYR A 361 6.91 1.72 -17.51
C TYR A 361 8.37 2.06 -17.83
N ASN A 362 9.31 1.24 -17.37
CA ASN A 362 10.76 1.41 -17.56
C ASN A 362 11.24 2.81 -17.16
N MET A 363 10.77 3.30 -16.00
CA MET A 363 11.11 4.62 -15.46
C MET A 363 12.11 4.48 -14.32
N ASP A 364 13.28 5.09 -14.48
CA ASP A 364 14.23 5.25 -13.39
C ASP A 364 13.84 6.46 -12.55
N ILE A 365 13.39 6.20 -11.32
CA ILE A 365 12.83 7.20 -10.43
C ILE A 365 13.60 7.32 -9.12
N LEU A 366 13.56 8.53 -8.56
CA LEU A 366 14.01 8.86 -7.22
C LEU A 366 12.79 9.25 -6.39
N ALA A 367 12.61 8.62 -5.22
CA ALA A 367 11.58 8.96 -4.25
C ALA A 367 12.18 9.73 -3.06
N THR A 368 11.50 10.78 -2.61
CA THR A 368 11.87 11.50 -1.39
C THR A 368 11.41 10.73 -0.15
N TYR A 369 11.86 11.14 1.04
CA TYR A 369 11.39 10.55 2.29
C TYR A 369 9.87 10.58 2.40
N PRO A 370 9.24 9.47 2.84
CA PRO A 370 7.81 9.46 3.09
C PRO A 370 7.44 10.42 4.20
N SER A 371 6.36 11.14 4.02
CA SER A 371 5.79 12.09 4.99
C SER A 371 4.30 11.82 5.17
N VAL A 372 3.73 12.44 6.20
CA VAL A 372 2.29 12.42 6.51
C VAL A 372 1.71 13.81 6.36
N ILE A 373 0.39 13.96 6.36
CA ILE A 373 -0.25 15.25 6.41
C ILE A 373 -0.20 15.76 7.87
N TYR A 374 0.33 16.95 8.05
CA TYR A 374 0.28 17.69 9.32
C TYR A 374 -0.81 18.75 9.27
N HIS A 375 -1.57 18.90 10.33
CA HIS A 375 -2.50 20.01 10.51
C HIS A 375 -1.76 21.17 11.18
N VAL A 376 -1.54 22.24 10.44
CA VAL A 376 -0.85 23.43 10.92
C VAL A 376 -1.87 24.53 11.18
N TYR A 377 -2.06 24.87 12.43
CA TYR A 377 -2.92 25.97 12.85
C TYR A 377 -2.11 27.26 12.92
N LEU A 378 -2.52 28.26 12.18
CA LEU A 378 -1.92 29.57 12.20
C LEU A 378 -2.51 30.41 13.33
N LYS A 379 -1.74 31.39 13.81
CA LYS A 379 -2.22 32.39 14.77
C LYS A 379 -3.39 33.23 14.23
N SER A 380 -3.57 33.25 12.89
CA SER A 380 -4.74 33.85 12.24
C SER A 380 -6.03 33.06 12.44
N GLY A 381 -5.96 31.81 12.94
CA GLY A 381 -7.07 30.87 13.05
C GLY A 381 -7.27 29.99 11.81
N GLU A 382 -6.45 30.13 10.78
CA GLU A 382 -6.50 29.31 9.57
C GLU A 382 -5.86 27.94 9.80
N LEU A 383 -6.47 26.89 9.22
CA LEU A 383 -5.93 25.53 9.21
C LEU A 383 -5.31 25.23 7.85
N LEU A 384 -4.04 24.86 7.84
CA LEU A 384 -3.33 24.39 6.65
C LEU A 384 -3.02 22.89 6.77
N ASN A 385 -3.28 22.15 5.71
CA ASN A 385 -2.84 20.75 5.57
C ASN A 385 -1.48 20.74 4.87
N VAL A 386 -0.43 20.36 5.59
CA VAL A 386 0.94 20.39 5.10
C VAL A 386 1.46 18.94 5.00
N ASP A 387 1.70 18.47 3.80
CA ASP A 387 2.29 17.17 3.49
C ASP A 387 3.76 17.28 3.07
N ASN A 388 4.18 18.48 2.62
CA ASN A 388 5.56 18.76 2.20
C ASN A 388 6.20 19.80 3.14
N PRO A 389 7.38 19.49 3.73
CA PRO A 389 8.12 20.40 4.62
C PRO A 389 8.42 21.77 4.02
N VAL A 390 8.51 21.87 2.68
CA VAL A 390 8.79 23.14 1.97
C VAL A 390 7.68 24.16 2.18
N TYR A 391 6.44 23.70 2.32
CA TYR A 391 5.26 24.54 2.50
C TYR A 391 4.94 24.84 3.97
N LEU A 392 5.79 24.40 4.90
CA LEU A 392 5.59 24.73 6.32
C LEU A 392 5.79 26.25 6.52
N PRO A 393 4.80 26.97 7.07
CA PRO A 393 4.91 28.41 7.36
C PRO A 393 6.03 28.74 8.33
N ASP A 394 6.40 30.01 8.39
CA ASP A 394 7.37 30.50 9.38
C ASP A 394 6.90 30.15 10.81
N PRO A 395 7.79 29.64 11.67
CA PRO A 395 7.43 29.26 13.04
C PRO A 395 6.75 30.37 13.85
N SER A 396 7.02 31.64 13.53
CA SER A 396 6.38 32.78 14.20
C SER A 396 4.90 32.93 13.89
N ALA A 397 4.43 32.44 12.74
CA ALA A 397 3.03 32.47 12.31
C ALA A 397 2.23 31.26 12.83
N ILE A 398 2.91 30.21 13.26
CA ILE A 398 2.27 28.96 13.71
C ILE A 398 1.82 29.10 15.17
N ASP A 399 0.60 28.67 15.45
CA ASP A 399 0.06 28.48 16.80
C ASP A 399 0.42 27.08 17.31
N ARG A 400 0.01 26.02 16.58
CA ARG A 400 0.33 24.63 16.87
C ARG A 400 0.37 23.77 15.61
N ILE A 401 1.07 22.66 15.71
CA ILE A 401 1.11 21.62 14.67
C ILE A 401 0.55 20.34 15.27
N GLU A 402 -0.38 19.71 14.56
CA GLU A 402 -0.94 18.43 14.93
C GLU A 402 -0.45 17.36 13.92
N GLU A 403 -0.02 16.22 14.45
CA GLU A 403 0.41 15.06 13.67
C GLU A 403 -0.63 13.94 13.73
N PRO A 404 -0.77 13.12 12.67
CA PRO A 404 -1.69 12.00 12.68
C PRO A 404 -1.19 10.88 13.58
N PHE A 405 -2.12 10.33 14.36
CA PHE A 405 -1.91 9.16 15.21
C PHE A 405 -2.64 7.95 14.64
N ILE A 406 -2.11 6.78 14.94
CA ILE A 406 -2.72 5.49 14.69
C ILE A 406 -2.95 4.77 16.00
N LYS A 407 -3.98 3.93 16.03
CA LYS A 407 -4.18 2.90 17.04
C LYS A 407 -3.73 1.58 16.41
N SER A 408 -2.68 0.99 16.95
CA SER A 408 -2.11 -0.26 16.47
C SER A 408 -2.49 -1.42 17.35
N HIS A 409 -2.70 -2.59 16.73
CA HIS A 409 -2.89 -3.87 17.39
C HIS A 409 -1.72 -4.77 17.02
N ILE A 410 -0.83 -5.02 17.97
CA ILE A 410 0.39 -5.79 17.77
C ILE A 410 0.22 -7.13 18.44
N MET A 411 0.17 -8.21 17.67
CA MET A 411 0.16 -9.57 18.19
C MET A 411 1.59 -10.10 18.27
N THR A 412 1.98 -10.65 19.40
CA THR A 412 3.33 -11.16 19.64
C THR A 412 3.32 -12.30 20.68
N PRO A 413 4.27 -13.24 20.61
CA PRO A 413 4.47 -14.19 21.70
C PRO A 413 4.79 -13.48 23.03
N THR A 414 4.31 -14.05 24.14
CA THR A 414 4.50 -13.49 25.49
C THR A 414 5.94 -13.22 25.86
N THR A 415 6.89 -13.98 25.29
CA THR A 415 8.33 -13.81 25.49
C THR A 415 8.89 -12.48 24.98
N TYR A 416 8.22 -11.82 24.05
CA TYR A 416 8.69 -10.57 23.41
C TYR A 416 7.90 -9.33 23.86
N ILE A 417 6.99 -9.43 24.84
CA ILE A 417 6.18 -8.30 25.32
C ILE A 417 7.06 -7.10 25.66
N GLY A 418 8.10 -7.31 26.46
CA GLY A 418 9.00 -6.23 26.91
C GLY A 418 9.71 -5.54 25.74
N ASP A 419 10.21 -6.30 24.78
CA ASP A 419 10.90 -5.78 23.61
C ASP A 419 9.95 -4.95 22.72
N VAL A 420 8.74 -5.47 22.47
CA VAL A 420 7.71 -4.77 21.67
C VAL A 420 7.24 -3.50 22.38
N MET A 421 7.00 -3.53 23.69
CA MET A 421 6.64 -2.33 24.46
C MET A 421 7.77 -1.27 24.41
N ASN A 422 9.03 -1.70 24.52
CA ASN A 422 10.18 -0.80 24.38
C ASN A 422 10.26 -0.20 22.96
N LEU A 423 9.99 -0.99 21.92
CA LEU A 423 9.94 -0.49 20.55
C LEU A 423 8.85 0.59 20.41
N VAL A 424 7.63 0.32 20.90
CA VAL A 424 6.52 1.29 20.88
C VAL A 424 6.90 2.59 21.60
N MET A 425 7.45 2.50 22.80
CA MET A 425 7.87 3.67 23.58
C MET A 425 9.01 4.43 22.90
N SER A 426 9.97 3.75 22.27
CA SER A 426 11.07 4.39 21.52
C SER A 426 10.56 5.20 20.32
N LYS A 427 9.37 4.89 19.83
CA LYS A 427 8.67 5.56 18.73
C LYS A 427 7.57 6.52 19.22
N ARG A 428 7.69 7.04 20.43
CA ARG A 428 6.74 7.96 21.09
C ARG A 428 5.33 7.38 21.25
N GLY A 429 5.20 6.07 21.16
CA GLY A 429 3.94 5.39 21.32
C GLY A 429 3.59 5.16 22.80
N VAL A 430 2.31 4.97 23.06
CA VAL A 430 1.76 4.65 24.37
C VAL A 430 0.98 3.35 24.26
N CYS A 431 1.41 2.33 25.01
CA CYS A 431 0.64 1.10 25.14
C CYS A 431 -0.59 1.36 26.03
N THR A 432 -1.77 1.19 25.47
CA THR A 432 -3.04 1.47 26.16
C THR A 432 -3.65 0.23 26.81
N GLU A 433 -3.45 -0.93 26.20
CA GLU A 433 -4.04 -2.19 26.65
C GLU A 433 -3.14 -3.36 26.25
N THR A 434 -3.18 -4.41 27.06
CA THR A 434 -2.54 -5.69 26.74
C THR A 434 -3.54 -6.79 27.07
N ALA A 435 -3.99 -7.51 26.06
CA ALA A 435 -4.93 -8.61 26.19
C ALA A 435 -4.25 -9.94 25.86
N SER A 436 -4.59 -11.01 26.58
CA SER A 436 -4.16 -12.35 26.19
C SER A 436 -4.90 -12.77 24.92
N ALA A 437 -4.19 -13.26 23.92
CA ALA A 437 -4.78 -13.88 22.75
C ALA A 437 -4.92 -15.39 22.94
N ASP A 438 -3.97 -15.99 23.64
CA ASP A 438 -3.94 -17.39 24.06
C ASP A 438 -2.87 -17.58 25.16
N ALA A 439 -2.58 -18.85 25.53
CA ALA A 439 -1.57 -19.17 26.56
C ALA A 439 -0.14 -18.71 26.20
N GLY A 440 0.16 -18.45 24.93
CA GLY A 440 1.49 -18.09 24.43
C GLY A 440 1.58 -16.73 23.74
N HIS A 441 0.45 -16.10 23.39
CA HIS A 441 0.41 -14.86 22.61
C HIS A 441 -0.41 -13.77 23.30
N VAL A 442 -0.01 -12.53 23.03
CA VAL A 442 -0.71 -11.33 23.52
C VAL A 442 -0.97 -10.36 22.38
N ILE A 443 -2.03 -9.58 22.52
CA ILE A 443 -2.33 -8.43 21.69
C ILE A 443 -2.02 -7.17 22.51
N ILE A 444 -1.06 -6.39 22.04
CA ILE A 444 -0.71 -5.09 22.59
C ILE A 444 -1.41 -4.03 21.76
N THR A 445 -2.34 -3.31 22.37
CA THR A 445 -2.95 -2.12 21.75
C THR A 445 -2.12 -0.91 22.14
N ALA A 446 -1.68 -0.16 21.12
CA ALA A 446 -0.85 1.02 21.33
C ALA A 446 -1.25 2.16 20.39
N GLU A 447 -1.11 3.38 20.87
CA GLU A 447 -1.27 4.58 20.06
C GLU A 447 0.11 5.14 19.72
N LEU A 448 0.36 5.36 18.42
CA LEU A 448 1.63 5.83 17.91
C LEU A 448 1.43 6.98 16.91
N PRO A 449 2.37 7.94 16.83
CA PRO A 449 2.41 8.86 15.71
C PRO A 449 2.67 8.10 14.41
N MET A 450 1.87 8.36 13.38
CA MET A 450 1.96 7.64 12.12
C MET A 450 3.33 7.79 11.44
N HIS A 451 3.93 8.96 11.52
CA HIS A 451 5.27 9.21 10.93
C HIS A 451 6.35 8.27 11.49
N GLU A 452 6.26 7.88 12.75
CA GLU A 452 7.27 7.04 13.42
C GLU A 452 7.22 5.58 12.97
N ILE A 453 6.09 5.11 12.47
CA ILE A 453 5.97 3.75 11.94
C ILE A 453 6.43 3.63 10.50
N LEU A 454 6.47 4.74 9.75
CA LEU A 454 6.91 4.77 8.35
C LEU A 454 8.39 4.43 8.19
N ILE A 455 9.15 4.46 9.25
CA ILE A 455 10.59 4.23 9.23
C ILE A 455 10.90 3.05 10.13
N ASP A 456 11.34 1.96 9.57
CA ASP A 456 11.94 0.80 10.23
C ASP A 456 11.10 0.07 11.33
N PHE A 457 9.86 0.49 11.61
CA PHE A 457 9.08 -0.12 12.69
C PHE A 457 8.71 -1.58 12.39
N HIS A 458 8.20 -1.85 11.20
CA HIS A 458 7.84 -3.20 10.79
C HIS A 458 9.02 -4.15 10.78
N ASP A 459 10.16 -3.71 10.24
CA ASP A 459 11.37 -4.51 10.16
C ASP A 459 11.93 -4.82 11.55
N LYS A 460 11.93 -3.83 12.43
CA LYS A 460 12.32 -4.01 13.82
C LYS A 460 11.38 -4.96 14.56
N LEU A 461 10.07 -4.82 14.37
CA LEU A 461 9.08 -5.70 14.98
C LEU A 461 9.33 -7.16 14.53
N LYS A 462 9.45 -7.39 13.23
CA LYS A 462 9.72 -8.73 12.66
C LYS A 462 11.05 -9.29 13.14
N SER A 463 12.11 -8.50 13.08
CA SER A 463 13.45 -8.93 13.48
C SER A 463 13.52 -9.32 14.97
N MET A 464 13.01 -8.47 15.89
CA MET A 464 13.09 -8.72 17.32
C MET A 464 12.19 -9.88 17.77
N THR A 465 11.09 -10.13 17.07
CA THR A 465 10.16 -11.23 17.35
C THR A 465 10.46 -12.48 16.53
N ARG A 466 11.57 -12.54 15.80
CA ARG A 466 11.96 -13.65 14.91
C ARG A 466 10.88 -14.00 13.88
N GLY A 467 10.19 -12.99 13.38
CA GLY A 467 9.11 -13.14 12.38
C GLY A 467 7.72 -13.38 12.96
N TYR A 468 7.57 -13.63 14.26
CA TYR A 468 6.27 -13.94 14.87
C TYR A 468 5.41 -12.72 15.16
N GLY A 469 5.99 -11.52 15.30
CA GLY A 469 5.21 -10.30 15.54
C GLY A 469 4.45 -9.86 14.30
N SER A 470 3.16 -9.58 14.46
CA SER A 470 2.33 -8.96 13.41
C SER A 470 1.67 -7.69 13.96
N MET A 471 1.42 -6.73 13.07
CA MET A 471 0.77 -5.48 13.42
C MET A 471 -0.29 -5.15 12.39
N ASP A 472 -1.42 -4.66 12.89
CA ASP A 472 -2.44 -3.95 12.14
C ASP A 472 -2.68 -2.59 12.79
N TYR A 473 -3.22 -1.62 12.04
CA TYR A 473 -3.47 -0.29 12.59
C TYR A 473 -4.66 0.41 11.92
N GLU A 474 -5.26 1.31 12.66
CA GLU A 474 -6.32 2.19 12.20
C GLU A 474 -6.01 3.66 12.55
N PRO A 475 -6.51 4.64 11.77
CA PRO A 475 -6.36 6.05 12.11
C PRO A 475 -6.98 6.40 13.46
N ALA A 476 -6.25 7.10 14.31
CA ALA A 476 -6.69 7.54 15.66
C ALA A 476 -6.79 9.07 15.80
N GLY A 477 -6.93 9.77 14.67
CA GLY A 477 -7.06 11.22 14.65
C GLY A 477 -5.74 11.97 14.69
N TYR A 478 -5.80 13.24 15.07
CA TYR A 478 -4.66 14.16 15.11
C TYR A 478 -4.41 14.63 16.54
N ARG A 479 -3.12 14.82 16.89
CA ARG A 479 -2.72 15.33 18.21
C ARG A 479 -1.61 16.37 18.07
N ALA A 480 -1.68 17.42 18.91
CA ALA A 480 -0.65 18.44 18.96
C ALA A 480 0.70 17.86 19.41
N GLY A 481 1.76 18.17 18.67
CA GLY A 481 3.12 17.77 18.96
C GLY A 481 4.11 18.93 18.81
N LYS A 482 5.28 18.79 19.43
CA LYS A 482 6.39 19.75 19.26
C LYS A 482 7.11 19.47 17.94
N MET A 483 6.42 19.69 16.83
CA MET A 483 6.96 19.44 15.50
C MET A 483 7.81 20.61 15.03
N VAL A 484 8.93 20.29 14.38
CA VAL A 484 9.86 21.29 13.83
C VAL A 484 10.28 20.88 12.41
N LYS A 485 10.59 21.86 11.59
CA LYS A 485 11.21 21.64 10.28
C LYS A 485 12.69 21.42 10.48
N LEU A 486 13.16 20.28 10.02
CA LEU A 486 14.58 19.92 9.92
C LEU A 486 15.04 20.20 8.49
N ASP A 487 15.92 21.16 8.31
CA ASP A 487 16.55 21.47 7.03
C ASP A 487 17.97 20.93 6.97
N ILE A 488 18.34 20.35 5.83
CA ILE A 488 19.71 19.93 5.54
C ILE A 488 20.33 20.92 4.57
N LEU A 489 21.45 21.50 5.01
CA LEU A 489 22.19 22.49 4.22
C LEU A 489 23.50 21.88 3.74
N VAL A 490 23.83 22.11 2.48
CA VAL A 490 25.11 21.74 1.89
C VAL A 490 25.80 23.04 1.46
N ASN A 491 26.93 23.35 2.09
CA ASN A 491 27.62 24.64 1.98
C ASN A 491 26.78 25.87 2.30
N GLY A 492 25.77 25.73 3.15
CA GLY A 492 24.88 26.80 3.54
C GLY A 492 23.61 26.92 2.68
N GLU A 493 23.51 26.18 1.57
CA GLU A 493 22.33 26.11 0.71
C GLU A 493 21.40 24.97 1.17
N PRO A 494 20.10 25.23 1.41
CA PRO A 494 19.17 24.18 1.80
C PRO A 494 18.89 23.24 0.64
N VAL A 495 18.86 21.93 0.94
CA VAL A 495 18.48 20.88 -0.01
C VAL A 495 17.10 20.37 0.39
N ASP A 496 16.08 20.83 -0.33
CA ASP A 496 14.66 20.59 -0.05
C ASP A 496 14.29 19.10 -0.04
N ALA A 497 14.92 18.30 -0.90
CA ALA A 497 14.70 16.85 -0.96
C ALA A 497 15.05 16.09 0.34
N PHE A 498 15.86 16.67 1.22
CA PHE A 498 16.21 16.10 2.51
C PHE A 498 15.51 16.78 3.70
N SER A 499 14.74 17.83 3.45
CA SER A 499 13.96 18.49 4.49
C SER A 499 12.86 17.57 5.00
N SER A 500 12.59 17.61 6.30
CA SER A 500 11.53 16.80 6.93
C SER A 500 10.90 17.54 8.11
N ILE A 501 9.64 17.20 8.41
CA ILE A 501 8.99 17.62 9.65
C ILE A 501 9.19 16.51 10.66
N VAL A 502 9.82 16.81 11.79
CA VAL A 502 10.17 15.82 12.83
C VAL A 502 9.81 16.36 14.21
N HIS A 503 9.68 15.47 15.17
CA HIS A 503 9.53 15.90 16.56
C HIS A 503 10.83 16.52 17.07
N ALA A 504 10.72 17.61 17.84
CA ALA A 504 11.87 18.39 18.29
C ALA A 504 12.94 17.55 19.04
N ASP A 505 12.50 16.57 19.84
CA ASP A 505 13.40 15.72 20.62
C ASP A 505 14.26 14.79 19.75
N PHE A 506 13.81 14.45 18.53
CA PHE A 506 14.53 13.57 17.59
C PHE A 506 15.25 14.34 16.46
N ALA A 507 15.06 15.65 16.38
CA ALA A 507 15.62 16.47 15.30
C ALA A 507 17.16 16.36 15.23
N TYR A 508 17.84 16.35 16.38
CA TYR A 508 19.32 16.24 16.43
C TYR A 508 19.80 14.91 15.88
N GLU A 509 19.26 13.81 16.39
CA GLU A 509 19.68 12.46 15.99
C GLU A 509 19.40 12.22 14.51
N ARG A 510 18.22 12.59 14.03
CA ARG A 510 17.84 12.47 12.63
C ARG A 510 18.74 13.31 11.73
N GLY A 511 18.97 14.58 12.09
CA GLY A 511 19.84 15.49 11.34
C GLY A 511 21.28 15.00 11.27
N ARG A 512 21.79 14.44 12.36
CA ARG A 512 23.12 13.84 12.42
C ARG A 512 23.24 12.62 11.50
N GLN A 513 22.29 11.68 11.55
CA GLN A 513 22.28 10.49 10.69
C GLN A 513 22.28 10.85 9.20
N ILE A 514 21.43 11.81 8.79
CA ILE A 514 21.40 12.27 7.40
C ILE A 514 22.72 12.92 7.00
N ALA A 515 23.31 13.75 7.87
CA ALA A 515 24.57 14.42 7.59
C ALA A 515 25.75 13.44 7.47
N GLU A 516 25.79 12.40 8.30
CA GLU A 516 26.80 11.33 8.24
C GLU A 516 26.69 10.54 6.92
N ARG A 517 25.48 10.14 6.52
CA ARG A 517 25.25 9.44 5.26
C ARG A 517 25.61 10.29 4.02
N LEU A 518 25.24 11.55 4.03
CA LEU A 518 25.61 12.48 2.94
C LEU A 518 27.13 12.65 2.86
N LYS A 519 27.83 12.68 3.99
CA LYS A 519 29.30 12.75 4.01
C LYS A 519 29.95 11.54 3.36
N GLU A 520 29.37 10.35 3.52
CA GLU A 520 29.86 9.12 2.90
C GLU A 520 29.53 9.06 1.40
N ALA A 521 28.33 9.53 1.03
CA ALA A 521 27.82 9.44 -0.34
C ALA A 521 28.36 10.54 -1.28
N ILE A 522 28.63 11.75 -0.76
CA ILE A 522 29.14 12.84 -1.60
C ILE A 522 30.66 12.72 -1.76
N PRO A 523 31.17 12.60 -3.00
CA PRO A 523 32.62 12.50 -3.22
C PRO A 523 33.35 13.80 -2.84
N PRO A 524 34.58 13.72 -2.30
CA PRO A 524 35.40 14.88 -1.98
C PRO A 524 35.64 15.76 -3.22
N GLN A 525 35.43 17.07 -3.09
CA GLN A 525 35.68 18.05 -4.15
C GLN A 525 36.92 18.89 -3.86
N MET A 526 37.27 19.81 -4.75
CA MET A 526 38.45 20.65 -4.64
C MET A 526 38.38 21.66 -3.47
N PHE A 527 37.19 21.82 -2.87
CA PHE A 527 36.94 22.63 -1.69
C PHE A 527 36.27 21.81 -0.59
N GLN A 528 36.29 22.31 0.62
CA GLN A 528 35.67 21.68 1.77
C GLN A 528 34.16 21.88 1.67
N ILE A 529 33.39 20.78 1.83
CA ILE A 529 31.93 20.79 1.84
C ILE A 529 31.46 20.68 3.30
N ALA A 530 30.64 21.64 3.73
CA ALA A 530 29.98 21.59 5.02
C ALA A 530 28.56 21.05 4.83
N ILE A 531 28.22 19.98 5.52
CA ILE A 531 26.87 19.42 5.60
C ILE A 531 26.33 19.76 6.99
N GLN A 532 25.19 20.44 7.05
CA GLN A 532 24.64 20.93 8.30
C GLN A 532 23.16 20.57 8.39
N ALA A 533 22.75 20.13 9.57
CA ALA A 533 21.32 20.00 9.90
C ALA A 533 20.92 21.21 10.74
N ALA A 534 19.82 21.85 10.39
CA ALA A 534 19.34 23.05 11.03
C ALA A 534 17.84 23.00 11.36
N VAL A 535 17.46 23.62 12.47
CA VAL A 535 16.07 23.81 12.89
C VAL A 535 15.86 25.28 13.15
N GLY A 536 14.88 25.90 12.45
CA GLY A 536 14.61 27.33 12.58
C GLY A 536 15.84 28.23 12.31
N GLY A 537 16.69 27.82 11.35
CA GLY A 537 17.95 28.51 11.01
C GLY A 537 19.13 28.23 11.96
N LYS A 538 18.92 27.56 13.09
CA LYS A 538 19.97 27.17 14.03
C LYS A 538 20.56 25.82 13.64
N VAL A 539 21.86 25.76 13.38
CA VAL A 539 22.59 24.52 13.10
C VAL A 539 22.66 23.67 14.37
N ILE A 540 22.12 22.43 14.29
CA ILE A 540 22.09 21.48 15.41
C ILE A 540 23.12 20.35 15.24
N ALA A 541 23.42 19.95 13.99
CA ALA A 541 24.47 18.96 13.69
C ALA A 541 25.27 19.40 12.48
N ARG A 542 26.53 18.99 12.40
CA ARG A 542 27.43 19.36 11.32
C ARG A 542 28.43 18.24 11.02
N GLU A 543 28.53 17.91 9.74
CA GLU A 543 29.58 17.07 9.18
C GLU A 543 30.37 17.82 8.11
N THR A 544 31.58 17.34 7.83
CA THR A 544 32.48 18.03 6.90
C THR A 544 33.19 17.04 6.01
N ILE A 545 33.07 17.22 4.70
CA ILE A 545 33.82 16.49 3.69
C ILE A 545 35.13 17.26 3.43
N ARG A 546 36.24 16.61 3.64
CA ARG A 546 37.56 17.21 3.43
C ARG A 546 37.82 17.43 1.94
N GLN A 547 38.43 18.57 1.62
CA GLN A 547 38.82 18.89 0.24
C GLN A 547 39.88 17.92 -0.31
N LEU A 548 39.82 17.64 -1.60
CA LEU A 548 40.92 16.97 -2.31
C LEU A 548 42.18 17.86 -2.24
N ARG A 549 43.27 17.30 -1.73
CA ARG A 549 44.58 17.99 -1.67
C ARG A 549 45.39 17.62 -2.91
N LYS A 550 45.49 18.53 -3.88
CA LYS A 550 46.47 18.41 -4.95
C LYS A 550 47.82 18.83 -4.40
N ASN A 551 48.81 17.96 -4.43
CA ASN A 551 50.15 18.29 -3.98
C ASN A 551 50.83 19.18 -5.03
N VAL A 552 50.62 20.52 -4.90
CA VAL A 552 51.19 21.52 -5.81
C VAL A 552 52.71 21.68 -5.64
N LEU A 553 53.25 21.11 -4.55
CA LEU A 553 54.69 21.15 -4.25
C LEU A 553 55.45 19.95 -4.80
N ALA A 554 54.79 18.90 -5.30
CA ALA A 554 55.44 17.69 -5.81
C ALA A 554 56.40 17.93 -6.97
N LYS A 555 56.22 19.02 -7.73
CA LYS A 555 57.11 19.43 -8.83
C LYS A 555 58.15 20.49 -8.41
N CYS A 556 58.23 20.87 -7.14
CA CYS A 556 59.18 21.85 -6.64
C CYS A 556 60.41 21.11 -6.10
N TYR A 557 61.36 20.79 -6.98
CA TYR A 557 62.70 20.34 -6.63
C TYR A 557 63.53 21.56 -6.22
N GLY A 558 64.08 21.57 -4.97
CA GLY A 558 64.92 22.60 -4.43
C GLY A 558 64.32 23.44 -3.29
N GLY A 559 65.16 24.07 -2.48
CA GLY A 559 64.81 24.74 -1.23
C GLY A 559 64.15 26.13 -1.33
N ASP A 560 63.61 26.56 -2.48
CA ASP A 560 63.01 27.88 -2.61
C ASP A 560 61.68 27.98 -1.83
N ILE A 561 61.78 28.44 -0.62
CA ILE A 561 60.70 28.65 0.34
C ILE A 561 59.70 29.67 -0.19
N THR A 562 60.15 30.71 -0.89
CA THR A 562 59.34 31.80 -1.41
C THR A 562 58.38 31.31 -2.52
N ARG A 563 58.90 30.47 -3.42
CA ARG A 563 58.12 29.84 -4.50
C ARG A 563 57.08 28.86 -3.96
N LYS A 564 57.46 28.07 -2.94
CA LYS A 564 56.51 27.15 -2.25
C LYS A 564 55.38 27.93 -1.59
N ARG A 565 55.67 29.04 -0.93
CA ARG A 565 54.70 29.92 -0.25
C ARG A 565 53.74 30.57 -1.27
N LYS A 566 54.24 31.12 -2.38
CA LYS A 566 53.41 31.68 -3.46
C LYS A 566 52.50 30.65 -4.10
N LEU A 567 52.95 29.42 -4.31
CA LEU A 567 52.12 28.34 -4.85
C LEU A 567 50.99 27.94 -3.90
N LEU A 568 51.27 27.87 -2.61
CA LEU A 568 50.28 27.60 -1.57
C LEU A 568 49.27 28.74 -1.42
N GLU A 569 49.70 29.99 -1.52
CA GLU A 569 48.82 31.16 -1.52
C GLU A 569 47.90 31.19 -2.74
N LYS A 570 48.41 30.97 -3.96
CA LYS A 570 47.62 30.82 -5.19
C LYS A 570 46.61 29.67 -5.09
N GLN A 571 47.01 28.55 -4.50
CA GLN A 571 46.10 27.43 -4.27
C GLN A 571 44.96 27.81 -3.30
N LYS A 572 45.29 28.55 -2.23
CA LYS A 572 44.34 29.03 -1.24
C LYS A 572 43.35 30.04 -1.84
N GLU A 573 43.82 30.98 -2.66
CA GLU A 573 42.97 31.93 -3.39
C GLU A 573 42.08 31.23 -4.44
N GLY A 574 42.64 30.31 -5.22
CA GLY A 574 41.88 29.53 -6.20
C GLY A 574 40.76 28.73 -5.52
N LYS A 575 41.03 28.11 -4.37
CA LYS A 575 40.04 27.40 -3.57
C LYS A 575 38.95 28.33 -3.00
N LYS A 576 39.35 29.54 -2.57
CA LYS A 576 38.40 30.55 -2.08
C LYS A 576 37.46 31.04 -3.20
N ARG A 577 37.98 31.25 -4.41
CA ARG A 577 37.17 31.58 -5.61
C ARG A 577 36.24 30.44 -6.01
N MET A 578 36.75 29.20 -6.05
CA MET A 578 35.92 28.01 -6.34
C MET A 578 34.78 27.83 -5.34
N LYS A 579 35.02 28.10 -4.04
CA LYS A 579 33.98 28.07 -3.02
C LYS A 579 32.90 29.15 -3.21
N LEU A 580 33.24 30.31 -3.78
CA LEU A 580 32.31 31.41 -4.06
C LEU A 580 31.49 31.21 -5.34
N ILE A 581 31.99 30.42 -6.29
CA ILE A 581 31.38 30.23 -7.63
C ILE A 581 30.78 28.83 -7.77
N GLY A 582 31.24 27.86 -6.99
CA GLY A 582 30.85 26.46 -7.12
C GLY A 582 29.58 26.14 -6.34
N GLN A 583 28.48 25.93 -7.05
CA GLN A 583 27.40 25.10 -6.51
C GLN A 583 27.97 23.71 -6.26
N VAL A 584 27.68 23.15 -5.09
CA VAL A 584 28.05 21.76 -4.80
C VAL A 584 27.14 20.90 -5.67
N ASN A 585 27.72 20.28 -6.67
CA ASN A 585 27.01 19.26 -7.43
C ASN A 585 26.87 18.03 -6.51
N ILE A 586 25.66 17.81 -6.00
CA ILE A 586 25.33 16.59 -5.25
C ILE A 586 24.99 15.54 -6.33
N PRO A 587 25.81 14.50 -6.49
CA PRO A 587 25.52 13.48 -7.49
C PRO A 587 24.23 12.74 -7.13
N GLN A 588 23.53 12.28 -8.15
CA GLN A 588 22.27 11.55 -7.96
C GLN A 588 22.44 10.31 -7.10
N GLU A 589 23.59 9.65 -7.19
CA GLU A 589 23.95 8.52 -6.34
C GLU A 589 23.95 8.88 -4.84
N ALA A 590 24.25 10.12 -4.49
CA ALA A 590 24.19 10.59 -3.10
C ALA A 590 22.73 10.73 -2.62
N PHE A 591 21.80 11.19 -3.48
CA PHE A 591 20.38 11.18 -3.16
C PHE A 591 19.87 9.74 -3.00
N VAL A 592 20.25 8.86 -3.94
CA VAL A 592 19.91 7.44 -3.88
C VAL A 592 20.45 6.80 -2.61
N ALA A 593 21.75 7.01 -2.28
CA ALA A 593 22.38 6.42 -1.11
C ALA A 593 21.73 6.88 0.22
N VAL A 594 21.34 8.14 0.32
CA VAL A 594 20.70 8.68 1.53
C VAL A 594 19.25 8.29 1.64
N LEU A 595 18.49 8.29 0.52
CA LEU A 595 17.06 8.01 0.49
C LEU A 595 16.77 6.50 0.47
N LYS A 596 17.56 5.69 -0.26
CA LYS A 596 17.43 4.22 -0.31
C LYS A 596 18.06 3.49 0.86
N ALA A 597 18.95 4.09 1.63
CA ALA A 597 19.60 3.40 2.77
C ALA A 597 18.61 3.00 3.90
N GLN A 598 17.33 3.25 3.73
CA GLN A 598 16.25 2.68 4.54
C GLN A 598 15.74 1.34 3.99
N GLU A 599 15.95 1.06 2.68
CA GLU A 599 15.57 -0.22 2.06
C GLU A 599 16.59 -1.36 2.29
N PHE A 600 17.85 -1.05 2.71
CA PHE A 600 18.96 -2.01 2.74
C PHE A 600 19.52 -2.37 4.13
N ASN A 601 18.84 -2.07 5.23
CA ASN A 601 19.12 -2.70 6.51
C ASN A 601 18.25 -3.97 6.69
N GLN A 602 18.27 -4.81 5.66
CA GLN A 602 17.84 -6.21 5.73
C GLN A 602 18.97 -7.09 6.18
#